data_3d315c5edaa2ad9eb81c093f2bb89243
#
_entry.id   3d315c5edaa2ad9eb81c093f2bb89243
#
_cell.length_a   1.000
_cell.length_b   1.000
_cell.length_c   1.000
_cell.angle_alpha   90.00
_cell.angle_beta   90.00
_cell.angle_gamma   90.00
#
_symmetry.space_group_name_H-M   'P 1'
#
loop_
_entity.id
_entity.type
_entity.pdbx_description
1 polymer ?
#
loop_
_entity_poly.entity_id
_entity_poly.type
_entity_poly.pdbx_seq_one_letter_code
_entity_poly.pdbx_strand_id
1 'polypeptide(L)'
;MISRKEFENLVEQALGELPPRFADLLQNIAVIVEDEPSDSDLDALADRGHELLGIYRGTPMTKRRHNIVAMLPDQIAIFRGPILRVTRNRGEAVRQIRDTVIHELGHYFGLDDEGMAY
;
A
#
# COMPACT_ATOMS: atom_id res chain seq x y z
N MET A 1 4.97 17.05 14.24
CA MET A 1 5.00 16.31 12.95
C MET A 1 5.33 14.85 13.20
N ILE A 2 4.68 13.95 12.50
CA ILE A 2 4.90 12.52 12.69
C ILE A 2 6.16 12.10 11.97
N SER A 3 7.12 11.53 12.72
CA SER A 3 8.37 11.04 12.16
C SER A 3 8.14 9.76 11.34
N ARG A 4 9.16 9.36 10.59
CA ARG A 4 9.08 8.10 9.83
C ARG A 4 8.85 6.92 10.77
N LYS A 5 9.55 6.87 11.89
CA LYS A 5 9.40 5.79 12.87
C LYS A 5 7.99 5.73 13.43
N GLU A 6 7.44 6.88 13.79
CA GLU A 6 6.07 6.94 14.28
C GLU A 6 5.09 6.51 13.20
N PHE A 7 5.34 6.92 11.95
CA PHE A 7 4.48 6.53 10.84
C PHE A 7 4.52 5.02 10.62
N GLU A 8 5.70 4.42 10.70
CA GLU A 8 5.84 2.96 10.58
C GLU A 8 5.01 2.24 11.65
N ASN A 9 4.96 2.80 12.86
CA ASN A 9 4.12 2.24 13.92
C ASN A 9 2.63 2.35 13.58
N LEU A 10 2.23 3.44 12.93
CA LEU A 10 0.84 3.59 12.48
C LEU A 10 0.50 2.58 11.39
N VAL A 11 1.45 2.31 10.49
CA VAL A 11 1.26 1.28 9.47
C VAL A 11 1.07 -0.08 10.12
N GLU A 12 1.90 -0.42 11.09
CA GLU A 12 1.80 -1.68 11.82
C GLU A 12 0.43 -1.82 12.48
N GLN A 13 -0.05 -0.75 13.11
CA GLN A 13 -1.37 -0.74 13.72
C GLN A 13 -2.47 -0.96 12.67
N ALA A 14 -2.36 -0.28 11.53
CA ALA A 14 -3.34 -0.40 10.46
C ALA A 14 -3.40 -1.83 9.92
N LEU A 15 -2.25 -2.47 9.73
CA LEU A 15 -2.19 -3.85 9.26
C LEU A 15 -2.84 -4.81 10.24
N GLY A 16 -2.72 -4.54 11.54
CA GLY A 16 -3.37 -5.34 12.58
C GLY A 16 -4.87 -5.21 12.59
N GLU A 17 -5.43 -4.19 11.93
CA GLU A 17 -6.87 -3.95 11.87
C GLU A 17 -7.51 -4.43 10.56
N LEU A 18 -6.75 -5.08 9.69
CA LEU A 18 -7.30 -5.58 8.43
C LEU A 18 -8.27 -6.73 8.66
N PRO A 19 -9.36 -6.79 7.87
CA PRO A 19 -10.20 -7.99 7.87
C PRO A 19 -9.38 -9.22 7.50
N PRO A 20 -9.71 -10.41 8.05
CA PRO A 20 -8.89 -11.61 7.85
C PRO A 20 -8.59 -11.94 6.39
N ARG A 21 -9.54 -11.75 5.48
CA ARG A 21 -9.29 -12.07 4.07
C ARG A 21 -8.19 -11.22 3.46
N PHE A 22 -8.07 -9.96 3.89
CA PHE A 22 -6.99 -9.09 3.40
C PHE A 22 -5.68 -9.38 4.12
N ALA A 23 -5.75 -9.66 5.42
CA ALA A 23 -4.55 -10.05 6.17
C ALA A 23 -3.89 -11.30 5.58
N ASP A 24 -4.70 -12.26 5.14
CA ASP A 24 -4.20 -13.47 4.52
C ASP A 24 -3.46 -13.19 3.21
N LEU A 25 -3.96 -12.23 2.43
CA LEU A 25 -3.31 -11.86 1.17
C LEU A 25 -1.94 -11.23 1.39
N LEU A 26 -1.71 -10.63 2.55
CA LEU A 26 -0.42 -9.99 2.86
C LEU A 26 0.70 -10.94 3.22
N GLN A 27 0.43 -12.25 3.37
CA GLN A 27 1.45 -13.20 3.83
C GLN A 27 2.69 -13.21 2.95
N ASN A 28 2.53 -12.96 1.65
CA ASN A 28 3.64 -12.96 0.70
C ASN A 28 3.88 -11.59 0.09
N ILE A 29 3.46 -10.55 0.76
CA ILE A 29 3.57 -9.17 0.28
C ILE A 29 4.28 -8.34 1.34
N ALA A 30 5.29 -7.58 0.93
CA ALA A 30 5.99 -6.66 1.83
C ALA A 30 5.29 -5.31 1.80
N VAL A 31 4.96 -4.77 2.97
CA VAL A 31 4.44 -3.41 3.07
C VAL A 31 5.58 -2.50 3.51
N ILE A 32 5.90 -1.51 2.69
CA ILE A 32 7.01 -0.61 2.94
C ILE A 32 6.53 0.83 3.01
N VAL A 33 7.32 1.67 3.67
CA VAL A 33 7.04 3.10 3.80
C VAL A 33 8.04 3.86 2.96
N GLU A 34 7.53 4.78 2.13
CA GLU A 34 8.35 5.74 1.40
C GLU A 34 7.79 7.12 1.67
N ASP A 35 8.62 8.15 1.53
CA ASP A 35 8.16 9.50 1.86
C ASP A 35 7.24 10.08 0.79
N GLU A 36 7.61 9.94 -0.48
CA GLU A 36 6.82 10.48 -1.59
C GLU A 36 6.88 9.49 -2.75
N PRO A 37 5.84 9.47 -3.61
CA PRO A 37 5.90 8.62 -4.80
C PRO A 37 6.96 9.12 -5.77
N SER A 38 7.57 8.19 -6.51
CA SER A 38 8.51 8.53 -7.57
C SER A 38 7.75 8.99 -8.81
N ASP A 39 8.50 9.54 -9.78
CA ASP A 39 7.90 9.90 -11.07
C ASP A 39 7.29 8.67 -11.75
N SER A 40 7.95 7.53 -11.62
CA SER A 40 7.47 6.27 -12.17
C SER A 40 6.14 5.87 -11.55
N ASP A 41 6.01 6.03 -10.22
CA ASP A 41 4.75 5.73 -9.53
C ASP A 41 3.64 6.66 -10.02
N LEU A 42 3.95 7.95 -10.18
CA LEU A 42 2.96 8.93 -10.62
C LEU A 42 2.53 8.68 -12.07
N ASP A 43 3.44 8.20 -12.92
CA ASP A 43 3.12 7.90 -14.31
C ASP A 43 2.13 6.74 -14.42
N ALA A 44 2.13 5.84 -13.45
CA ALA A 44 1.20 4.72 -13.43
C ALA A 44 -0.20 5.14 -12.98
N LEU A 45 -0.35 6.34 -12.43
CA LEU A 45 -1.63 6.83 -11.92
C LEU A 45 -2.42 7.46 -13.06
N ALA A 46 -3.63 6.94 -13.30
CA ALA A 46 -4.48 7.44 -14.37
C ALA A 46 -5.06 8.83 -14.05
N ASP A 47 -5.35 9.09 -12.79
CA ASP A 47 -5.93 10.34 -12.34
C ASP A 47 -4.90 11.13 -11.56
N ARG A 48 -4.35 12.17 -12.17
CA ARG A 48 -3.30 12.97 -11.56
C ARG A 48 -3.82 14.12 -10.71
N GLY A 49 -5.14 14.23 -10.57
CA GLY A 49 -5.74 15.26 -9.75
C GLY A 49 -5.72 14.98 -8.27
N HIS A 50 -5.31 13.78 -7.87
CA HIS A 50 -5.33 13.34 -6.47
C HIS A 50 -3.93 12.90 -6.01
N GLU A 51 -3.72 12.94 -4.70
CA GLU A 51 -2.49 12.41 -4.12
C GLU A 51 -2.45 10.89 -4.26
N LEU A 52 -1.30 10.36 -4.59
CA LEU A 52 -1.10 8.91 -4.60
C LEU A 52 -0.70 8.49 -3.20
N LEU A 53 -1.57 7.76 -2.51
CA LEU A 53 -1.37 7.39 -1.10
C LEU A 53 -0.59 6.10 -0.93
N GLY A 54 -0.66 5.22 -1.91
CA GLY A 54 0.07 3.95 -1.92
C GLY A 54 0.00 3.32 -3.29
N ILE A 55 0.82 2.29 -3.51
CA ILE A 55 0.83 1.59 -4.79
C ILE A 55 1.28 0.15 -4.60
N TYR A 56 0.65 -0.76 -5.34
CA TYR A 56 1.07 -2.15 -5.40
C TYR A 56 2.12 -2.31 -6.50
N ARG A 57 3.26 -2.90 -6.14
CA ARG A 57 4.35 -3.17 -7.09
C ARG A 57 4.57 -4.67 -7.15
N GLY A 58 4.07 -5.29 -8.22
CA GLY A 58 4.27 -6.71 -8.44
C GLY A 58 5.59 -6.99 -9.13
N THR A 59 6.19 -8.14 -8.83
CA THR A 59 7.39 -8.59 -9.52
C THR A 59 6.98 -9.23 -10.84
N PRO A 60 7.56 -8.80 -11.97
CA PRO A 60 7.21 -9.41 -13.27
C PRO A 60 7.47 -10.91 -13.29
N MET A 61 6.53 -11.67 -13.87
CA MET A 61 6.61 -13.11 -13.95
C MET A 61 7.87 -13.59 -14.68
N THR A 62 8.29 -12.86 -15.68
CA THR A 62 9.51 -13.22 -16.42
C THR A 62 10.74 -13.24 -15.53
N LYS A 63 10.85 -12.28 -14.63
CA LYS A 63 11.96 -12.23 -13.67
C LYS A 63 11.88 -13.36 -12.66
N ARG A 64 10.68 -13.68 -12.21
CA ARG A 64 10.48 -14.79 -11.28
C ARG A 64 10.90 -16.12 -11.91
N ARG A 65 10.60 -16.29 -13.19
CA ARG A 65 10.89 -17.53 -13.89
C ARG A 65 12.39 -17.76 -14.09
N HIS A 66 13.13 -16.71 -14.35
CA HIS A 66 14.54 -16.82 -14.72
C HIS A 66 15.51 -16.69 -13.56
N ASN A 67 15.05 -16.23 -12.42
CA ASN A 67 15.95 -16.00 -11.29
C ASN A 67 15.25 -16.35 -9.97
N ILE A 68 15.28 -17.63 -9.66
CA ILE A 68 14.63 -18.13 -8.45
C ILE A 68 15.23 -17.52 -7.20
N VAL A 69 16.56 -17.30 -7.19
CA VAL A 69 17.26 -16.76 -6.03
C VAL A 69 16.82 -15.33 -5.72
N ALA A 70 16.41 -14.60 -6.74
CA ALA A 70 15.99 -13.22 -6.58
C ALA A 70 14.47 -13.04 -6.56
N MET A 71 13.74 -14.07 -6.16
CA MET A 71 12.29 -13.98 -6.04
C MET A 71 11.93 -13.12 -4.84
N LEU A 72 11.83 -11.81 -5.08
CA LEU A 72 11.41 -10.87 -4.07
C LEU A 72 9.89 -10.89 -3.96
N PRO A 73 9.34 -10.65 -2.77
CA PRO A 73 7.89 -10.54 -2.64
C PRO A 73 7.40 -9.32 -3.40
N ASP A 74 6.14 -9.36 -3.81
CA ASP A 74 5.48 -8.14 -4.26
C ASP A 74 5.45 -7.14 -3.10
N GLN A 75 5.28 -5.86 -3.41
CA GLN A 75 5.30 -4.81 -2.41
C GLN A 75 4.08 -3.92 -2.50
N ILE A 76 3.64 -3.43 -1.36
CA ILE A 76 2.75 -2.28 -1.30
C ILE A 76 3.56 -1.16 -0.65
N ALA A 77 3.75 -0.06 -1.37
CA ALA A 77 4.39 1.12 -0.82
C ALA A 77 3.32 2.06 -0.29
N ILE A 78 3.49 2.54 0.94
CA ILE A 78 2.62 3.53 1.57
C ILE A 78 3.40 4.83 1.65
N PHE A 79 2.84 5.90 1.11
CA PHE A 79 3.56 7.18 1.00
C PHE A 79 3.22 8.08 2.18
N ARG A 80 4.22 8.29 3.04
CA ARG A 80 4.04 9.04 4.29
C ARG A 80 3.57 10.47 4.05
N GLY A 81 4.21 11.19 3.14
CA GLY A 81 3.85 12.57 2.85
C GLY A 81 2.40 12.72 2.39
N PRO A 82 1.99 12.01 1.34
CA PRO A 82 0.60 12.06 0.89
C PRO A 82 -0.41 11.68 1.96
N ILE A 83 -0.17 10.59 2.70
CA ILE A 83 -1.10 10.17 3.76
C ILE A 83 -1.27 11.29 4.79
N LEU A 84 -0.15 11.89 5.23
CA LEU A 84 -0.21 12.92 6.25
C LEU A 84 -0.84 14.22 5.75
N ARG A 85 -0.76 14.49 4.46
CA ARG A 85 -1.40 15.67 3.88
C ARG A 85 -2.91 15.58 3.81
N VAL A 86 -3.45 14.36 3.75
CA VAL A 86 -4.91 14.16 3.64
C VAL A 86 -5.56 13.75 4.94
N THR A 87 -4.79 13.62 6.03
CA THR A 87 -5.32 13.22 7.32
C THR A 87 -4.98 14.28 8.36
N ARG A 88 -5.79 14.34 9.44
CA ARG A 88 -5.66 15.40 10.45
C ARG A 88 -5.09 14.93 11.77
N ASN A 89 -5.10 13.62 12.02
CA ASN A 89 -4.62 13.06 13.27
C ASN A 89 -4.21 11.61 13.08
N ARG A 90 -3.63 11.01 14.12
CA ARG A 90 -3.11 9.64 14.05
C ARG A 90 -4.20 8.63 13.75
N GLY A 91 -5.37 8.79 14.37
CA GLY A 91 -6.49 7.87 14.10
C GLY A 91 -6.94 7.88 12.66
N GLU A 92 -7.03 9.08 12.06
CA GLU A 92 -7.35 9.19 10.64
C GLU A 92 -6.26 8.57 9.77
N ALA A 93 -4.99 8.77 10.15
CA ALA A 93 -3.88 8.20 9.40
C ALA A 93 -3.95 6.67 9.40
N VAL A 94 -4.21 6.06 10.54
CA VAL A 94 -4.34 4.60 10.64
C VAL A 94 -5.46 4.10 9.72
N ARG A 95 -6.62 4.76 9.77
CA ARG A 95 -7.75 4.36 8.92
C ARG A 95 -7.42 4.53 7.44
N GLN A 96 -6.76 5.63 7.09
CA GLN A 96 -6.40 5.88 5.69
C GLN A 96 -5.37 4.87 5.18
N ILE A 97 -4.38 4.52 6.01
CA ILE A 97 -3.40 3.50 5.66
C ILE A 97 -4.11 2.17 5.42
N ARG A 98 -5.00 1.77 6.35
CA ARG A 98 -5.76 0.53 6.20
C ARG A 98 -6.55 0.51 4.91
N ASP A 99 -7.30 1.58 4.64
CA ASP A 99 -8.14 1.67 3.45
C ASP A 99 -7.30 1.65 2.17
N THR A 100 -6.12 2.27 2.20
CA THR A 100 -5.20 2.28 1.06
C THR A 100 -4.68 0.87 0.77
N VAL A 101 -4.30 0.13 1.81
CA VAL A 101 -3.84 -1.26 1.64
C VAL A 101 -4.95 -2.12 1.06
N ILE A 102 -6.17 -2.00 1.61
CA ILE A 102 -7.33 -2.75 1.11
C ILE A 102 -7.58 -2.42 -0.36
N HIS A 103 -7.53 -1.15 -0.71
CA HIS A 103 -7.80 -0.69 -2.06
C HIS A 103 -6.78 -1.26 -3.07
N GLU A 104 -5.50 -1.21 -2.72
CA GLU A 104 -4.45 -1.73 -3.59
C GLU A 104 -4.54 -3.24 -3.73
N LEU A 105 -4.81 -3.96 -2.65
CA LEU A 105 -5.01 -5.41 -2.72
C LEU A 105 -6.22 -5.74 -3.60
N GLY A 106 -7.30 -4.99 -3.45
CA GLY A 106 -8.49 -5.20 -4.24
C GLY A 106 -8.23 -5.04 -5.73
N HIS A 107 -7.52 -3.99 -6.10
CA HIS A 107 -7.20 -3.76 -7.51
C HIS A 107 -6.30 -4.85 -8.08
N TYR A 108 -5.25 -5.21 -7.36
CA TYR A 108 -4.28 -6.19 -7.84
C TYR A 108 -4.90 -7.59 -7.98
N PHE A 109 -5.72 -7.99 -7.00
CA PHE A 109 -6.31 -9.33 -7.02
C PHE A 109 -7.68 -9.38 -7.71
N GLY A 110 -8.08 -8.29 -8.38
CA GLY A 110 -9.30 -8.28 -9.17
C GLY A 110 -10.58 -8.30 -8.36
N LEU A 111 -10.53 -7.85 -7.12
CA LEU A 111 -11.74 -7.72 -6.31
C LEU A 111 -12.53 -6.51 -6.80
N ASP A 112 -13.83 -6.69 -6.98
CA ASP A 112 -14.68 -5.61 -7.44
C ASP A 112 -15.18 -4.75 -6.26
N ASP A 113 -15.97 -3.74 -6.57
CA ASP A 113 -16.49 -2.82 -5.57
C ASP A 113 -17.29 -3.53 -4.49
N GLU A 114 -18.00 -4.59 -4.84
CA GLU A 114 -18.77 -5.36 -3.87
C GLU A 114 -17.84 -6.07 -2.89
N GLY A 115 -16.76 -6.63 -3.40
CA GLY A 115 -15.77 -7.28 -2.56
C GLY A 115 -15.02 -6.30 -1.68
N MET A 116 -14.92 -5.05 -2.08
CA MET A 116 -14.14 -4.05 -1.37
C MET A 116 -14.97 -3.24 -0.38
N ALA A 117 -16.19 -2.95 -0.64
CA ALA A 117 -17.14 -2.30 0.26
C ALA A 117 -16.62 -1.03 0.99
N TYR A 118 -15.74 -0.28 0.39
CA TYR A 118 -15.13 0.89 1.03
C TYR A 118 -15.23 2.12 0.16
#